data_54686d9c95e5352c47fcc32ad043aa7f
#
_entry.id   54686d9c95e5352c47fcc32ad043aa7f
#
_cell.length_a   1.000
_cell.length_b   1.000
_cell.length_c   1.000
_cell.angle_alpha   90.00
_cell.angle_beta   90.00
_cell.angle_gamma   90.00
#
_symmetry.space_group_name_H-M   'P 1'
#
loop_
_entity.id
_entity.type
_entity.pdbx_description
1 polymer ?
#
loop_
_entity_poly.entity_id
_entity_poly.type
_entity_poly.pdbx_seq_one_letter_code
_entity_poly.pdbx_strand_id
1 'polypeptide(L)'
;MRIKKIECVVCRRRFLLGKEPSMKLSARNQLAGTIVEITEGATNGIVKIEIAPGLIVSSSITNAAIEELGLQVGKPATAIIKASNVMVGVED
;
A
#
# COMPACT_ATOMS: atom_id res chain seq x y z
N MET A 1 -21.62 -3.35 16.08
CA MET A 1 -21.09 -3.25 15.90
C MET A 1 -20.69 -2.83 15.81
N ARG A 2 -20.58 -2.51 15.93
CA ARG A 2 -20.21 -2.03 15.60
C ARG A 2 -19.29 -1.79 15.32
N ILE A 3 -18.97 -1.75 15.20
CA ILE A 3 -17.97 -1.68 14.55
C ILE A 3 -17.64 -0.49 13.92
N LYS A 4 -18.35 0.23 13.45
CA LYS A 4 -18.08 1.36 12.89
C LYS A 4 -17.40 2.30 13.64
N LYS A 5 -17.51 2.32 14.78
CA LYS A 5 -16.85 3.20 15.54
C LYS A 5 -15.47 3.00 15.45
N ILE A 6 -15.06 1.88 15.22
CA ILE A 6 -13.71 1.56 15.09
C ILE A 6 -13.13 2.29 13.94
N GLU A 7 -13.82 2.33 12.84
CA GLU A 7 -13.29 3.01 11.75
C GLU A 7 -13.16 4.44 12.00
N CYS A 8 -14.06 5.00 12.71
CA CYS A 8 -13.94 6.39 12.97
C CYS A 8 -12.72 6.72 13.76
N VAL A 9 -12.39 5.86 14.69
CA VAL A 9 -11.22 6.11 15.47
C VAL A 9 -10.00 6.17 14.62
N VAL A 10 -9.87 5.24 13.72
CA VAL A 10 -8.73 5.23 12.87
C VAL A 10 -8.68 6.47 12.02
N CYS A 11 -9.78 6.86 11.50
CA CYS A 11 -9.78 8.04 10.68
C CYS A 11 -9.40 9.25 11.49
N ARG A 12 -9.85 9.34 12.70
CA ARG A 12 -9.52 10.46 13.48
C ARG A 12 -8.06 10.53 13.77
N ARG A 13 -7.44 9.42 13.97
CA ARG A 13 -6.07 9.43 14.25
C ARG A 13 -5.31 10.02 13.10
N ARG A 14 -5.68 9.71 11.91
CA ARG A 14 -4.99 10.24 10.80
C ARG A 14 -5.21 11.72 10.69
N PHE A 15 -6.39 12.18 11.01
CA PHE A 15 -6.63 13.56 10.98
C PHE A 15 -5.80 14.29 11.97
N LEU A 16 -5.61 13.73 13.13
CA LEU A 16 -4.83 14.38 14.12
C LEU A 16 -3.43 14.63 13.64
N LEU A 17 -2.89 13.71 12.88
CA LEU A 17 -1.60 13.91 12.36
C LEU A 17 -1.59 15.06 11.39
N GLY A 18 -2.69 15.28 10.75
CA GLY A 18 -2.84 16.43 9.92
C GLY A 18 -1.99 16.47 8.70
N LYS A 19 -1.22 15.47 8.48
CA LYS A 19 -0.42 15.48 7.35
C LYS A 19 -0.75 14.43 6.40
N GLU A 20 -1.82 13.75 6.55
CA GLU A 20 -2.18 12.70 5.69
C GLU A 20 -2.42 13.17 4.32
N PRO A 21 -1.77 12.67 3.34
CA PRO A 21 -2.08 13.03 1.99
C PRO A 21 -3.43 12.46 1.70
N SER A 22 -4.24 13.21 1.07
CA SER A 22 -5.54 12.79 0.77
C SER A 22 -5.56 11.96 -0.44
N MET A 23 -5.62 10.68 -0.34
CA MET A 23 -5.72 9.81 -1.49
C MET A 23 -7.17 9.54 -1.76
N LYS A 24 -7.71 10.12 -2.81
CA LYS A 24 -9.10 9.91 -3.15
C LYS A 24 -9.18 8.90 -4.24
N LEU A 25 -9.18 7.65 -3.86
CA LEU A 25 -9.16 6.56 -4.81
C LEU A 25 -10.40 5.72 -4.67
N SER A 26 -10.78 5.05 -5.74
CA SER A 26 -11.89 4.15 -5.67
C SER A 26 -11.49 2.80 -5.07
N ALA A 27 -10.20 2.55 -4.95
CA ALA A 27 -9.75 1.30 -4.37
C ALA A 27 -10.05 1.26 -2.89
N ARG A 28 -10.48 0.12 -2.41
CA ARG A 28 -10.84 0.00 -1.02
C ARG A 28 -9.75 -0.56 -0.15
N ASN A 29 -8.76 -1.19 -0.75
CA ASN A 29 -7.67 -1.78 0.02
C ASN A 29 -6.44 -0.92 -0.10
N GLN A 30 -6.11 -0.21 0.96
CA GLN A 30 -4.95 0.67 0.98
C GLN A 30 -4.11 0.26 2.18
N LEU A 31 -2.98 -0.36 1.90
CA LEU A 31 -2.14 -0.92 2.94
C LEU A 31 -0.84 -0.15 3.02
N ALA A 32 -0.68 0.61 4.07
CA ALA A 32 0.50 1.43 4.24
C ALA A 32 1.66 0.59 4.75
N GLY A 33 2.83 0.84 4.25
CA GLY A 33 4.01 0.11 4.69
C GLY A 33 5.28 0.82 4.28
N THR A 34 6.37 0.07 4.24
CA THR A 34 7.68 0.61 3.92
C THR A 34 8.27 -0.21 2.79
N ILE A 35 8.88 0.46 1.82
CA ILE A 35 9.51 -0.22 0.71
C ILE A 35 10.77 -0.90 1.21
N VAL A 36 10.85 -2.21 1.01
CA VAL A 36 12.01 -2.96 1.46
C VAL A 36 12.88 -3.45 0.31
N GLU A 37 12.36 -3.45 -0.90
CA GLU A 37 13.16 -3.90 -2.03
C GLU A 37 12.61 -3.35 -3.32
N ILE A 38 13.47 -2.93 -4.23
CA ILE A 38 13.08 -2.48 -5.55
C ILE A 38 14.01 -3.15 -6.54
N THR A 39 13.45 -3.86 -7.50
CA THR A 39 14.22 -4.50 -8.54
C THR A 39 13.71 -4.04 -9.88
N GLU A 40 14.51 -3.30 -10.63
CA GLU A 40 14.08 -2.80 -11.92
C GLU A 40 14.44 -3.79 -13.00
N GLY A 41 13.54 -3.99 -13.92
CA GLY A 41 13.77 -4.85 -15.06
C GLY A 41 13.91 -4.02 -16.32
N ALA A 42 13.60 -4.61 -17.45
CA ALA A 42 13.75 -3.93 -18.74
C ALA A 42 12.72 -2.82 -18.88
N THR A 43 11.49 -3.09 -18.51
CA THR A 43 10.43 -2.11 -18.66
C THR A 43 9.69 -1.94 -17.34
N ASN A 44 9.46 -3.04 -16.64
CA ASN A 44 8.75 -3.02 -15.37
C ASN A 44 9.69 -3.41 -14.26
N GLY A 45 9.37 -2.98 -13.07
CA GLY A 45 10.13 -3.34 -11.89
C GLY A 45 9.23 -3.91 -10.83
N ILE A 46 9.83 -4.56 -9.85
CA ILE A 46 9.10 -5.12 -8.73
C ILE A 46 9.43 -4.30 -7.49
N VAL A 47 8.39 -3.82 -6.83
CA VAL A 47 8.55 -3.06 -5.60
C VAL A 47 7.92 -3.88 -4.49
N LYS A 48 8.67 -4.13 -3.44
CA LYS A 48 8.17 -4.91 -2.31
C LYS A 48 7.94 -3.99 -1.14
N ILE A 49 6.73 -4.03 -0.61
CA ILE A 49 6.32 -3.17 0.48
C ILE A 49 5.99 -4.02 1.68
N GLU A 50 6.68 -3.78 2.78
CA GLU A 50 6.43 -4.53 4.00
C GLU A 50 5.36 -3.80 4.79
N ILE A 51 4.21 -4.43 4.94
CA ILE A 51 3.07 -3.82 5.60
C ILE A 51 3.10 -4.09 7.09
N ALA A 52 3.58 -5.23 7.45
CA ALA A 52 3.71 -5.62 8.84
C ALA A 52 4.93 -6.52 8.92
N PRO A 53 5.48 -6.77 10.10
CA PRO A 53 6.67 -7.60 10.17
C PRO A 53 6.44 -8.94 9.48
N GLY A 54 7.24 -9.21 8.47
CA GLY A 54 7.15 -10.45 7.73
C GLY A 54 6.06 -10.51 6.67
N LEU A 55 5.26 -9.45 6.53
CA LEU A 55 4.18 -9.47 5.56
C LEU A 55 4.51 -8.50 4.44
N ILE A 56 4.82 -9.02 3.27
CA ILE A 56 5.30 -8.22 2.17
C ILE A 56 4.38 -8.34 0.98
N VAL A 57 4.04 -7.19 0.40
CA VAL A 57 3.24 -7.15 -0.82
C VAL A 57 4.16 -6.77 -1.97
N SER A 58 4.11 -7.55 -3.04
CA SER A 58 4.94 -7.30 -4.21
C SER A 58 4.09 -6.63 -5.28
N SER A 59 4.63 -5.60 -5.86
CA SER A 59 3.92 -4.84 -6.88
C SER A 59 4.79 -4.74 -8.12
N SER A 60 4.20 -4.98 -9.28
CA SER A 60 4.90 -4.85 -10.54
C SER A 60 4.39 -3.59 -11.23
N ILE A 61 5.27 -2.62 -11.39
CA ILE A 61 4.89 -1.37 -12.02
C ILE A 61 6.00 -1.00 -13.00
N THR A 62 5.76 0.00 -13.83
CA THR A 62 6.77 0.36 -14.82
C THR A 62 7.94 1.05 -14.15
N ASN A 63 9.10 0.95 -14.78
CA ASN A 63 10.27 1.65 -14.26
C ASN A 63 10.01 3.16 -14.23
N ALA A 64 9.27 3.65 -15.22
CA ALA A 64 8.95 5.07 -15.24
C ALA A 64 8.14 5.47 -14.01
N ALA A 65 7.21 4.62 -13.61
CA ALA A 65 6.41 4.92 -12.42
C ALA A 65 7.28 4.93 -11.17
N ILE A 66 8.27 4.03 -11.10
CA ILE A 66 9.16 4.01 -9.96
C ILE A 66 9.90 5.33 -9.86
N GLU A 67 10.35 5.85 -10.98
CA GLU A 67 11.05 7.10 -10.98
C GLU A 67 10.15 8.29 -10.71
N GLU A 68 8.99 8.31 -11.32
CA GLU A 68 8.09 9.42 -11.12
C GLU A 68 7.60 9.54 -9.70
N LEU A 69 7.40 8.42 -9.06
CA LEU A 69 6.94 8.43 -7.68
C LEU A 69 8.09 8.58 -6.70
N GLY A 70 9.31 8.54 -7.18
CA GLY A 70 10.46 8.71 -6.31
C GLY A 70 10.63 7.60 -5.31
N LEU A 71 10.31 6.36 -5.70
CA LEU A 71 10.34 5.25 -4.77
C LEU A 71 11.76 4.86 -4.43
N GLN A 72 12.01 4.63 -3.17
CA GLN A 72 13.33 4.21 -2.70
C GLN A 72 13.16 3.29 -1.53
N VAL A 73 14.10 2.38 -1.36
CA VAL A 73 14.08 1.48 -0.23
C VAL A 73 14.15 2.30 1.05
N GLY A 74 13.29 1.98 1.98
CA GLY A 74 13.23 2.68 3.26
C GLY A 74 12.18 3.77 3.31
N LYS A 75 11.58 4.11 2.17
CA LYS A 75 10.56 5.14 2.16
C LYS A 75 9.18 4.54 2.37
N PRO A 76 8.26 5.32 2.91
CA PRO A 76 6.91 4.82 3.09
C PRO A 76 6.18 4.74 1.76
N ALA A 77 5.32 3.78 1.62
CA ALA A 77 4.51 3.64 0.43
C ALA A 77 3.23 2.92 0.83
N THR A 78 2.21 3.07 0.00
CA THR A 78 0.93 2.43 0.26
C THR A 78 0.61 1.52 -0.90
N ALA A 79 0.31 0.27 -0.59
CA ALA A 79 -0.12 -0.67 -1.61
C ALA A 79 -1.62 -0.49 -1.79
N ILE A 80 -2.03 -0.21 -3.02
CA ILE A 80 -3.42 0.04 -3.31
C ILE A 80 -3.93 -1.08 -4.18
N ILE A 81 -4.91 -1.81 -3.69
CA ILE A 81 -5.40 -2.98 -4.39
C ILE A 81 -6.89 -2.87 -4.60
N LYS A 82 -7.28 -2.88 -5.86
CA LYS A 82 -8.68 -2.81 -6.19
C LYS A 82 -9.36 -4.07 -5.68
N ALA A 83 -10.53 -3.92 -5.10
CA ALA A 83 -11.20 -5.07 -4.50
C ALA A 83 -11.43 -6.19 -5.51
N SER A 84 -11.69 -5.85 -6.76
CA SER A 84 -11.94 -6.88 -7.75
C SER A 84 -10.68 -7.65 -8.12
N ASN A 85 -9.51 -7.20 -7.68
CA ASN A 85 -8.27 -7.90 -7.97
C ASN A 85 -7.78 -8.76 -6.82
N VAL A 86 -8.54 -8.83 -5.75
CA VAL A 86 -8.12 -9.62 -4.60
C VAL A 86 -8.70 -11.02 -4.73
N MET A 87 -7.83 -12.01 -4.64
CA MET A 87 -8.24 -13.39 -4.69
C MET A 87 -8.24 -13.95 -3.29
N VAL A 88 -9.07 -14.92 -3.04
CA VAL A 88 -9.21 -15.48 -1.71
C VAL A 88 -8.81 -16.94 -1.74
N GLY A 89 -8.00 -17.34 -0.79
CA GLY A 89 -7.62 -18.73 -0.64
C GLY A 89 -7.77 -19.16 0.79
N VAL A 90 -8.02 -20.42 0.99
CA VAL A 90 -8.07 -20.99 2.33
C VAL A 90 -7.37 -22.32 2.29
N GLU A 91 -6.99 -22.77 3.46
CA GLU A 91 -6.36 -24.09 3.55
C GLU A 91 -7.39 -25.12 3.89
N ASP A 92 -7.25 -26.31 3.34
CA ASP A 92 -8.18 -27.39 3.61
C ASP A 92 -7.92 -28.08 4.91
#